data_d071d2fc5e9c3993438c17331efa3929
#
_entry.id   d071d2fc5e9c3993438c17331efa3929
#
_cell.length_a   1.000
_cell.length_b   1.000
_cell.length_c   1.000
_cell.angle_alpha   90.00
_cell.angle_beta   90.00
_cell.angle_gamma   90.00
#
_symmetry.space_group_name_H-M   'P 1'
#
loop_
_entity.id
_entity.type
_entity.pdbx_description
1 polymer ?
#
loop_
_entity_poly.entity_id
_entity_poly.type
_entity_poly.pdbx_seq_one_letter_code
_entity_poly.pdbx_strand_id
1 'polypeptide(L)'
;MSNTSNSFFDGDFVSSNQQVFLPILEEKKVELFIKREDLIHPFVSGNKFRKLKYNLHEAKKLKKKSLLTFGGAYSNHILATAVAGKLEGFKTFGIIRGEELGKNITKTLEENATLREAHEHGMKFHFVSRELYRQKSSFGFIEKMKNKWGDFYLIPEGGTNFLAVDGCQEILTKEDSEFDFI
;
A
#
# COMPACT_ATOMS: atom_id res chain seq x y z
N MET A 1 16.75 -1.14 -28.24
CA MET A 1 16.16 0.11 -27.69
C MET A 1 15.35 -0.30 -26.47
N SER A 2 15.88 -0.06 -25.28
CA SER A 2 15.19 -0.36 -24.02
C SER A 2 14.14 0.71 -23.79
N ASN A 3 12.87 0.38 -24.01
CA ASN A 3 11.76 1.17 -23.52
C ASN A 3 11.80 1.15 -21.98
N THR A 4 12.50 2.09 -21.38
CA THR A 4 12.35 2.40 -19.97
C THR A 4 11.02 3.10 -19.83
N SER A 5 9.92 2.32 -19.66
CA SER A 5 8.68 2.90 -19.16
C SER A 5 9.00 3.44 -17.76
N ASN A 6 8.94 4.76 -17.59
CA ASN A 6 9.10 5.39 -16.28
C ASN A 6 8.11 4.73 -15.31
N SER A 7 8.56 4.41 -14.12
CA SER A 7 7.69 3.91 -13.06
C SER A 7 6.68 4.98 -12.68
N PHE A 8 5.46 4.57 -12.31
CA PHE A 8 4.49 5.46 -11.69
C PHE A 8 5.07 6.25 -10.52
N PHE A 9 5.98 5.61 -9.75
CA PHE A 9 6.61 6.21 -8.58
C PHE A 9 7.76 7.19 -8.91
N ASP A 10 8.19 7.31 -10.16
CA ASP A 10 9.25 8.23 -10.59
C ASP A 10 8.71 9.62 -10.99
N GLY A 11 7.40 9.85 -10.85
CA GLY A 11 6.78 11.16 -11.06
C GLY A 11 7.13 12.16 -9.95
N ASP A 12 6.98 13.45 -10.25
CA ASP A 12 7.16 14.54 -9.27
C ASP A 12 5.95 14.61 -8.32
N PHE A 13 5.94 13.75 -7.32
CA PHE A 13 4.91 13.74 -6.28
C PHE A 13 5.35 14.60 -5.10
N VAL A 14 4.85 15.82 -5.08
CA VAL A 14 5.11 16.78 -3.98
C VAL A 14 3.89 16.83 -3.08
N SER A 15 4.10 16.62 -1.78
CA SER A 15 3.09 16.88 -0.77
C SER A 15 3.29 18.28 -0.19
N SER A 16 2.22 19.08 -0.18
CA SER A 16 2.23 20.43 0.37
C SER A 16 1.94 20.43 1.87
N ASN A 17 2.45 21.45 2.57
CA ASN A 17 2.09 21.73 3.95
C ASN A 17 0.85 22.64 3.93
N GLN A 18 -0.24 22.19 4.52
CA GLN A 18 -1.49 22.94 4.63
C GLN A 18 -1.67 23.44 6.07
N GLN A 19 -1.79 24.73 6.25
CA GLN A 19 -2.06 25.31 7.57
C GLN A 19 -3.50 24.96 8.03
N VAL A 20 -3.63 24.65 9.31
CA VAL A 20 -4.89 24.35 9.99
C VAL A 20 -5.26 25.53 10.87
N PHE A 21 -6.48 26.03 10.73
CA PHE A 21 -7.00 27.16 11.50
C PHE A 21 -8.04 26.64 12.50
N LEU A 22 -7.72 26.77 13.78
CA LEU A 22 -8.61 26.45 14.88
C LEU A 22 -8.53 27.55 15.96
N PRO A 23 -9.64 27.97 16.59
CA PRO A 23 -9.61 29.04 17.62
C PRO A 23 -8.62 28.79 18.76
N ILE A 24 -8.48 27.51 19.16
CA ILE A 24 -7.52 27.14 20.22
C ILE A 24 -6.06 27.36 19.80
N LEU A 25 -5.72 27.18 18.53
CA LEU A 25 -4.35 27.42 18.02
C LEU A 25 -4.02 28.92 18.06
N GLU A 26 -4.99 29.75 17.68
CA GLU A 26 -4.85 31.21 17.75
C GLU A 26 -4.71 31.68 19.21
N GLU A 27 -5.54 31.20 20.14
CA GLU A 27 -5.45 31.47 21.57
C GLU A 27 -4.05 31.12 22.14
N LYS A 28 -3.52 29.96 21.74
CA LYS A 28 -2.21 29.44 22.20
C LYS A 28 -1.02 30.00 21.42
N LYS A 29 -1.26 30.79 20.38
CA LYS A 29 -0.21 31.31 19.46
C LYS A 29 0.65 30.20 18.87
N VAL A 30 -0.01 29.11 18.40
CA VAL A 30 0.61 27.96 17.76
C VAL A 30 0.10 27.89 16.33
N GLU A 31 1.02 27.68 15.40
CA GLU A 31 0.69 27.35 14.01
C GLU A 31 0.78 25.82 13.81
N LEU A 32 -0.27 25.24 13.24
CA LEU A 32 -0.32 23.82 12.93
C LEU A 32 -0.40 23.64 11.42
N PHE A 33 0.43 22.76 10.90
CA PHE A 33 0.40 22.37 9.49
C PHE A 33 0.20 20.86 9.36
N ILE A 34 -0.50 20.47 8.30
CA ILE A 34 -0.66 19.06 7.90
C ILE A 34 0.04 18.89 6.58
N LYS A 35 1.00 17.96 6.51
CA LYS A 35 1.62 17.56 5.26
C LYS A 35 0.66 16.65 4.49
N ARG A 36 0.20 17.10 3.32
CA ARG A 36 -0.90 16.52 2.57
C ARG A 36 -0.45 15.35 1.70
N GLU A 37 0.15 14.33 2.32
CA GLU A 37 0.51 13.06 1.68
C GLU A 37 -0.72 12.31 1.13
N ASP A 38 -1.90 12.61 1.63
CA ASP A 38 -3.18 12.07 1.17
C ASP A 38 -3.57 12.52 -0.25
N LEU A 39 -3.04 13.64 -0.72
CA LEU A 39 -3.34 14.19 -2.04
C LEU A 39 -2.44 13.66 -3.17
N ILE A 40 -1.43 12.85 -2.88
CA ILE A 40 -0.50 12.30 -3.88
C ILE A 40 -1.26 11.51 -4.95
N HIS A 41 -2.20 10.65 -4.54
CA HIS A 41 -2.99 9.83 -5.46
C HIS A 41 -4.27 9.34 -4.76
N PRO A 42 -5.41 9.21 -5.46
CA PRO A 42 -6.69 8.84 -4.84
C PRO A 42 -6.67 7.51 -4.06
N PHE A 43 -5.91 6.52 -4.50
CA PHE A 43 -5.87 5.18 -3.92
C PHE A 43 -4.49 4.79 -3.36
N VAL A 44 -3.41 5.32 -3.94
CA VAL A 44 -2.03 5.05 -3.51
C VAL A 44 -1.49 6.31 -2.86
N SER A 45 -1.93 6.60 -1.65
CA SER A 45 -1.66 7.86 -0.97
C SER A 45 -1.04 7.69 0.40
N GLY A 46 -0.55 8.77 0.95
CA GLY A 46 0.04 8.81 2.27
C GLY A 46 1.22 7.84 2.39
N ASN A 47 1.36 7.27 3.56
CA ASN A 47 2.44 6.32 3.83
C ASN A 47 2.42 5.06 2.94
N LYS A 48 1.31 4.77 2.25
CA LYS A 48 1.26 3.61 1.34
C LYS A 48 1.99 3.89 0.04
N PHE A 49 1.91 5.11 -0.49
CA PHE A 49 2.72 5.53 -1.62
C PHE A 49 4.21 5.33 -1.31
N ARG A 50 4.66 5.91 -0.22
CA ARG A 50 6.06 5.87 0.22
C ARG A 50 6.55 4.45 0.45
N LYS A 51 5.77 3.63 1.18
CA LYS A 51 6.11 2.23 1.48
C LYS A 51 6.13 1.33 0.25
N LEU A 52 5.28 1.57 -0.73
CA LEU A 52 5.22 0.75 -1.94
C LEU A 52 6.32 1.10 -2.95
N LYS A 53 6.76 2.35 -3.04
CA LYS A 53 7.74 2.83 -4.01
C LYS A 53 8.93 1.87 -4.18
N TYR A 54 9.75 1.75 -3.17
CA TYR A 54 10.96 0.92 -3.25
C TYR A 54 10.68 -0.58 -3.24
N ASN A 55 9.56 -1.03 -2.66
CA ASN A 55 9.14 -2.42 -2.75
C ASN A 55 8.84 -2.82 -4.21
N LEU A 56 8.17 -1.95 -4.98
CA LEU A 56 7.86 -2.24 -6.38
C LEU A 56 9.09 -2.09 -7.28
N HIS A 57 9.98 -1.14 -6.99
CA HIS A 57 11.27 -1.05 -7.67
C HIS A 57 12.09 -2.34 -7.46
N GLU A 58 12.18 -2.85 -6.23
CA GLU A 58 12.88 -4.10 -5.95
C GLU A 58 12.22 -5.30 -6.64
N ALA A 59 10.89 -5.37 -6.65
CA ALA A 59 10.16 -6.40 -7.39
C ALA A 59 10.49 -6.38 -8.89
N LYS A 60 10.58 -5.21 -9.51
CA LYS A 60 11.01 -5.05 -10.90
C LYS A 60 12.46 -5.49 -11.13
N LYS A 61 13.38 -5.04 -10.25
CA LYS A 61 14.78 -5.42 -10.28
C LYS A 61 14.96 -6.93 -10.19
N LEU A 62 14.18 -7.60 -9.36
CA LEU A 62 14.13 -9.06 -9.23
C LEU A 62 13.33 -9.74 -10.36
N LYS A 63 12.86 -8.98 -11.37
CA LYS A 63 12.11 -9.47 -12.54
C LYS A 63 10.84 -10.25 -12.16
N LYS A 64 10.27 -9.96 -11.00
CA LYS A 64 8.99 -10.55 -10.57
C LYS A 64 7.85 -10.05 -11.45
N LYS A 65 6.84 -10.90 -11.64
CA LYS A 65 5.64 -10.57 -12.43
C LYS A 65 4.39 -10.44 -11.55
N SER A 66 4.53 -10.79 -10.30
CA SER A 66 3.42 -10.86 -9.35
C SER A 66 3.84 -10.31 -7.99
N LEU A 67 2.89 -9.70 -7.30
CA LEU A 67 3.01 -9.25 -5.91
C LEU A 67 2.03 -10.04 -5.04
N LEU A 68 2.45 -10.42 -3.86
CA LEU A 68 1.57 -10.99 -2.84
C LEU A 68 1.67 -10.13 -1.58
N THR A 69 0.52 -9.82 -0.98
CA THR A 69 0.46 -9.08 0.28
C THR A 69 -0.67 -9.57 1.18
N PHE A 70 -0.76 -9.00 2.38
CA PHE A 70 -1.67 -9.38 3.45
C PHE A 70 -2.47 -8.18 3.96
N GLY A 71 -3.71 -8.44 4.38
CA GLY A 71 -4.52 -7.41 5.01
C GLY A 71 -5.87 -7.90 5.50
N GLY A 72 -6.57 -7.03 6.22
CA GLY A 72 -8.00 -7.21 6.51
C GLY A 72 -8.88 -6.65 5.39
N ALA A 73 -10.18 -6.85 5.51
CA ALA A 73 -11.17 -6.44 4.51
C ALA A 73 -11.23 -4.92 4.24
N TYR A 74 -10.85 -4.10 5.21
CA TYR A 74 -10.85 -2.63 5.10
C TYR A 74 -9.43 -2.06 5.05
N SER A 75 -8.48 -2.85 4.57
CA SER A 75 -7.07 -2.46 4.57
C SER A 75 -6.76 -1.52 3.39
N ASN A 76 -6.40 -0.27 3.69
CA ASN A 76 -5.89 0.66 2.68
C ASN A 76 -4.62 0.15 2.00
N HIS A 77 -3.86 -0.73 2.67
CA HIS A 77 -2.68 -1.35 2.06
C HIS A 77 -3.06 -2.35 0.95
N ILE A 78 -4.13 -3.14 1.13
CA ILE A 78 -4.66 -4.05 0.11
C ILE A 78 -5.04 -3.26 -1.14
N LEU A 79 -5.83 -2.21 -0.98
CA LEU A 79 -6.26 -1.36 -2.10
C LEU A 79 -5.06 -0.67 -2.77
N ALA A 80 -4.19 -0.04 -2.00
CA ALA A 80 -3.01 0.64 -2.55
C ALA A 80 -2.10 -0.33 -3.32
N THR A 81 -1.91 -1.56 -2.82
CA THR A 81 -1.10 -2.58 -3.51
C THR A 81 -1.77 -3.05 -4.80
N ALA A 82 -3.10 -3.19 -4.84
CA ALA A 82 -3.83 -3.55 -6.05
C ALA A 82 -3.66 -2.50 -7.13
N VAL A 83 -3.88 -1.24 -6.78
CA VAL A 83 -3.78 -0.10 -7.72
C VAL A 83 -2.34 0.09 -8.21
N ALA A 84 -1.38 0.18 -7.28
CA ALA A 84 0.03 0.34 -7.63
C ALA A 84 0.54 -0.83 -8.49
N GLY A 85 0.14 -2.06 -8.15
CA GLY A 85 0.49 -3.24 -8.95
C GLY A 85 -0.05 -3.17 -10.37
N LYS A 86 -1.30 -2.73 -10.55
CA LYS A 86 -1.90 -2.53 -11.88
C LYS A 86 -1.15 -1.46 -12.69
N LEU A 87 -0.84 -0.30 -12.06
CA LEU A 87 -0.10 0.79 -12.70
C LEU A 87 1.31 0.35 -13.14
N GLU A 88 1.95 -0.50 -12.35
CA GLU A 88 3.29 -1.01 -12.59
C GLU A 88 3.35 -2.33 -13.40
N GLY A 89 2.19 -2.84 -13.85
CA GLY A 89 2.08 -4.03 -14.68
C GLY A 89 2.26 -5.37 -13.95
N PHE A 90 2.09 -5.40 -12.63
CA PHE A 90 2.12 -6.62 -11.83
C PHE A 90 0.73 -7.28 -11.70
N LYS A 91 0.71 -8.60 -11.65
CA LYS A 91 -0.43 -9.34 -11.09
C LYS A 91 -0.40 -9.21 -9.57
N THR A 92 -1.54 -9.01 -8.93
CA THR A 92 -1.61 -8.81 -7.48
C THR A 92 -2.44 -9.87 -6.79
N PHE A 93 -1.96 -10.34 -5.65
CA PHE A 93 -2.61 -11.33 -4.80
C PHE A 93 -2.72 -10.80 -3.38
N GLY A 94 -3.94 -10.82 -2.83
CA GLY A 94 -4.24 -10.39 -1.47
C GLY A 94 -4.66 -11.57 -0.61
N ILE A 95 -3.92 -11.83 0.48
CA ILE A 95 -4.35 -12.75 1.53
C ILE A 95 -5.21 -11.95 2.50
N ILE A 96 -6.50 -12.26 2.54
CA ILE A 96 -7.48 -11.50 3.32
C ILE A 96 -7.85 -12.28 4.58
N ARG A 97 -7.70 -11.61 5.73
CA ARG A 97 -8.12 -12.16 7.01
C ARG A 97 -9.65 -12.12 7.12
N GLY A 98 -10.29 -13.28 7.26
CA GLY A 98 -11.73 -13.45 7.36
C GLY A 98 -12.23 -14.41 6.29
N GLU A 99 -12.18 -15.71 6.57
CA GLU A 99 -12.61 -16.75 5.63
C GLU A 99 -14.10 -16.67 5.30
N GLU A 100 -14.90 -16.14 6.22
CA GLU A 100 -16.32 -15.90 6.07
C GLU A 100 -16.66 -15.02 4.85
N LEU A 101 -15.78 -14.06 4.55
CA LEU A 101 -15.92 -13.12 3.42
C LEU A 101 -15.74 -13.84 2.06
N GLY A 102 -15.00 -14.94 2.05
CA GLY A 102 -14.79 -15.73 0.83
C GLY A 102 -15.93 -16.66 0.48
N LYS A 103 -16.88 -16.91 1.40
CA LYS A 103 -18.01 -17.83 1.17
C LYS A 103 -18.99 -17.30 0.12
N ASN A 104 -19.18 -16.01 0.05
CA ASN A 104 -19.96 -15.35 -1.00
C ASN A 104 -19.24 -14.08 -1.46
N ILE A 105 -18.34 -14.24 -2.40
CA ILE A 105 -17.50 -13.13 -2.88
C ILE A 105 -18.32 -12.00 -3.50
N THR A 106 -19.40 -12.31 -4.21
CA THR A 106 -20.27 -11.30 -4.83
C THR A 106 -20.86 -10.38 -3.77
N LYS A 107 -21.49 -10.94 -2.75
CA LYS A 107 -22.00 -10.15 -1.62
C LYS A 107 -20.91 -9.35 -0.90
N THR A 108 -19.75 -9.97 -0.69
CA THR A 108 -18.62 -9.29 -0.05
C THR A 108 -18.17 -8.08 -0.85
N LEU A 109 -18.10 -8.17 -2.17
CA LEU A 109 -17.72 -7.03 -3.03
C LEU A 109 -18.81 -5.96 -3.11
N GLU A 110 -20.08 -6.32 -3.02
CA GLU A 110 -21.19 -5.37 -2.92
C GLU A 110 -21.14 -4.55 -1.63
N GLU A 111 -20.85 -5.20 -0.50
CA GLU A 111 -20.89 -4.61 0.85
C GLU A 111 -19.56 -3.95 1.28
N ASN A 112 -18.44 -4.26 0.61
CA ASN A 112 -17.10 -3.79 0.98
C ASN A 112 -16.42 -3.02 -0.15
N ALA A 113 -16.45 -1.70 -0.08
CA ALA A 113 -15.86 -0.83 -1.10
C ALA A 113 -14.35 -1.05 -1.28
N THR A 114 -13.60 -1.29 -0.20
CA THR A 114 -12.14 -1.51 -0.29
C THR A 114 -11.79 -2.75 -1.09
N LEU A 115 -12.48 -3.87 -0.85
CA LEU A 115 -12.26 -5.11 -1.59
C LEU A 115 -12.80 -5.01 -3.01
N ARG A 116 -13.93 -4.35 -3.22
CA ARG A 116 -14.48 -4.10 -4.56
C ARG A 116 -13.47 -3.35 -5.43
N GLU A 117 -13.00 -2.20 -4.96
CA GLU A 117 -12.00 -1.39 -5.67
C GLU A 117 -10.71 -2.19 -5.94
N ALA A 118 -10.21 -2.92 -4.96
CA ALA A 118 -9.02 -3.75 -5.16
C ALA A 118 -9.25 -4.86 -6.20
N HIS A 119 -10.46 -5.44 -6.25
CA HIS A 119 -10.85 -6.43 -7.25
C HIS A 119 -10.96 -5.82 -8.65
N GLU A 120 -11.56 -4.65 -8.80
CA GLU A 120 -11.67 -3.91 -10.06
C GLU A 120 -10.30 -3.49 -10.61
N HIS A 121 -9.32 -3.32 -9.72
CA HIS A 121 -7.92 -3.13 -10.10
C HIS A 121 -7.16 -4.45 -10.32
N GLY A 122 -7.87 -5.58 -10.37
CA GLY A 122 -7.34 -6.88 -10.81
C GLY A 122 -6.71 -7.72 -9.70
N MET A 123 -6.84 -7.35 -8.43
CA MET A 123 -6.32 -8.17 -7.33
C MET A 123 -7.16 -9.44 -7.15
N LYS A 124 -6.47 -10.57 -7.07
CA LYS A 124 -7.09 -11.85 -6.70
C LYS A 124 -6.95 -12.11 -5.21
N PHE A 125 -8.06 -12.52 -4.58
CA PHE A 125 -8.08 -12.75 -3.14
C PHE A 125 -7.95 -14.21 -2.76
N HIS A 126 -7.37 -14.44 -1.58
CA HIS A 126 -7.44 -15.69 -0.84
C HIS A 126 -7.82 -15.37 0.60
N PHE A 127 -9.07 -15.74 0.92
CA PHE A 127 -9.59 -15.53 2.26
C PHE A 127 -9.15 -16.68 3.17
N VAL A 128 -8.68 -16.33 4.36
CA VAL A 128 -8.18 -17.30 5.34
C VAL A 128 -8.74 -16.99 6.72
N SER A 129 -8.85 -18.04 7.56
CA SER A 129 -9.26 -17.86 8.95
C SER A 129 -8.27 -16.96 9.72
N ARG A 130 -8.74 -16.36 10.81
CA ARG A 130 -7.88 -15.53 11.68
C ARG A 130 -6.72 -16.33 12.25
N GLU A 131 -6.93 -17.61 12.49
CA GLU A 131 -5.90 -18.52 12.99
C GLU A 131 -4.81 -18.77 11.93
N LEU A 132 -5.20 -19.14 10.71
CA LEU A 132 -4.26 -19.36 9.61
C LEU A 132 -3.52 -18.06 9.24
N TYR A 133 -4.20 -16.92 9.32
CA TYR A 133 -3.60 -15.62 9.06
C TYR A 133 -2.44 -15.29 10.00
N ARG A 134 -2.48 -15.74 11.27
CA ARG A 134 -1.36 -15.56 12.21
C ARG A 134 -0.08 -16.29 11.75
N GLN A 135 -0.23 -17.31 10.91
CA GLN A 135 0.88 -18.09 10.36
C GLN A 135 1.35 -17.60 8.98
N LYS A 136 0.86 -16.45 8.50
CA LYS A 136 1.11 -15.91 7.16
C LYS A 136 2.58 -15.77 6.75
N SER A 137 3.47 -15.62 7.71
CA SER A 137 4.92 -15.48 7.47
C SER A 137 5.67 -16.82 7.61
N SER A 138 4.99 -17.93 7.92
CA SER A 138 5.63 -19.23 8.02
C SER A 138 6.07 -19.74 6.63
N PHE A 139 7.18 -20.45 6.60
CA PHE A 139 7.70 -21.06 5.38
C PHE A 139 6.64 -21.91 4.69
N GLY A 140 5.95 -22.79 5.43
CA GLY A 140 4.92 -23.66 4.88
C GLY A 140 3.73 -22.92 4.27
N PHE A 141 3.32 -21.78 4.86
CA PHE A 141 2.28 -20.94 4.28
C PHE A 141 2.73 -20.31 2.98
N ILE A 142 3.93 -19.73 2.94
CA ILE A 142 4.47 -19.09 1.74
C ILE A 142 4.66 -20.08 0.60
N GLU A 143 5.21 -21.26 0.88
CA GLU A 143 5.34 -22.33 -0.14
C GLU A 143 3.97 -22.79 -0.69
N LYS A 144 2.96 -22.90 0.17
CA LYS A 144 1.58 -23.19 -0.29
C LYS A 144 1.06 -22.10 -1.24
N MET A 145 1.37 -20.84 -0.98
CA MET A 145 0.98 -19.73 -1.87
C MET A 145 1.76 -19.76 -3.18
N LYS A 146 3.05 -20.10 -3.16
CA LYS A 146 3.85 -20.28 -4.38
C LYS A 146 3.32 -21.44 -5.25
N ASN A 147 2.95 -22.55 -4.64
CA ASN A 147 2.34 -23.67 -5.36
C ASN A 147 1.00 -23.28 -6.01
N LYS A 148 0.26 -22.36 -5.40
CA LYS A 148 -1.04 -21.89 -5.91
C LYS A 148 -0.91 -20.86 -7.04
N TRP A 149 0.02 -19.91 -6.91
CA TRP A 149 0.09 -18.73 -7.78
C TRP A 149 1.42 -18.53 -8.51
N GLY A 150 2.36 -19.44 -8.32
CA GLY A 150 3.70 -19.33 -8.86
C GLY A 150 4.58 -18.36 -8.07
N ASP A 151 5.62 -17.88 -8.73
CA ASP A 151 6.58 -16.96 -8.11
C ASP A 151 6.02 -15.54 -7.98
N PHE A 152 6.28 -14.91 -6.85
CA PHE A 152 5.84 -13.55 -6.53
C PHE A 152 6.87 -12.80 -5.67
N TYR A 153 6.77 -11.49 -5.66
CA TYR A 153 7.41 -10.64 -4.66
C TYR A 153 6.48 -10.50 -3.46
N LEU A 154 7.00 -10.79 -2.27
CA LEU A 154 6.24 -10.72 -1.03
C LEU A 154 6.36 -9.32 -0.43
N ILE A 155 5.25 -8.60 -0.34
CA ILE A 155 5.14 -7.34 0.40
C ILE A 155 4.53 -7.65 1.76
N PRO A 156 5.19 -7.33 2.88
CA PRO A 156 4.66 -7.57 4.21
C PRO A 156 3.32 -6.87 4.47
N GLU A 157 2.59 -7.29 5.48
CA GLU A 157 1.36 -6.61 5.93
C GLU A 157 1.63 -5.13 6.21
N GLY A 158 0.79 -4.26 5.65
CA GLY A 158 0.97 -2.81 5.76
C GLY A 158 2.15 -2.25 4.96
N GLY A 159 2.89 -3.09 4.23
CA GLY A 159 4.06 -2.71 3.44
C GLY A 159 5.32 -2.43 4.27
N THR A 160 5.38 -2.84 5.54
CA THR A 160 6.44 -2.40 6.46
C THR A 160 7.67 -3.32 6.40
N ASN A 161 8.76 -2.79 5.86
CA ASN A 161 10.10 -3.38 5.82
C ASN A 161 11.15 -2.25 5.67
N PHE A 162 12.42 -2.57 5.52
CA PHE A 162 13.49 -1.58 5.35
C PHE A 162 13.25 -0.67 4.13
N LEU A 163 12.84 -1.20 2.99
CA LEU A 163 12.53 -0.42 1.79
C LEU A 163 11.37 0.57 2.03
N ALA A 164 10.44 0.22 2.89
CA ALA A 164 9.36 1.12 3.29
C ALA A 164 9.85 2.27 4.18
N VAL A 165 10.85 2.02 5.02
CA VAL A 165 11.50 3.06 5.84
C VAL A 165 12.20 4.06 4.92
N ASP A 166 12.99 3.57 3.96
CA ASP A 166 13.68 4.41 2.98
C ASP A 166 12.68 5.32 2.22
N GLY A 167 11.55 4.75 1.79
CA GLY A 167 10.51 5.54 1.13
C GLY A 167 9.84 6.56 2.05
N CYS A 168 9.62 6.22 3.32
CA CYS A 168 9.02 7.16 4.27
C CYS A 168 9.95 8.31 4.66
N GLN A 169 11.26 8.18 4.54
CA GLN A 169 12.21 9.28 4.74
C GLN A 169 12.00 10.42 3.75
N GLU A 170 11.43 10.15 2.58
CA GLU A 170 11.14 11.16 1.56
C GLU A 170 9.91 12.04 1.90
N ILE A 171 9.18 11.74 2.98
CA ILE A 171 8.03 12.55 3.41
C ILE A 171 8.49 13.95 3.82
N LEU A 172 9.61 14.00 4.54
CA LEU A 172 10.17 15.26 5.00
C LEU A 172 11.15 15.83 3.98
N THR A 173 11.04 17.11 3.73
CA THR A 173 11.87 17.89 2.81
C THR A 173 12.63 18.98 3.57
N LYS A 174 13.50 19.73 2.87
CA LYS A 174 14.18 20.87 3.49
C LYS A 174 13.21 21.95 3.97
N GLU A 175 12.08 22.11 3.33
CA GLU A 175 11.03 23.06 3.72
C GLU A 175 10.46 22.74 5.11
N ASP A 176 10.44 21.46 5.48
CA ASP A 176 9.92 21.04 6.78
C ASP A 176 10.90 21.35 7.94
N SER A 177 12.14 21.72 7.65
CA SER A 177 13.12 22.12 8.67
C SER A 177 12.83 23.49 9.31
N GLU A 178 11.86 24.23 8.77
CA GLU A 178 11.42 25.51 9.34
C GLU A 178 10.43 25.36 10.50
N PHE A 179 9.90 24.13 10.72
CA PHE A 179 9.00 23.84 11.83
C PHE A 179 9.77 23.55 13.12
N ASP A 180 9.29 24.08 14.25
CA ASP A 180 9.87 23.81 15.57
C ASP A 180 9.71 22.36 16.00
N PHE A 181 8.63 21.70 15.56
CA PHE A 181 8.29 20.31 15.87
C PHE A 181 7.68 19.60 14.66
N ILE A 182 8.02 18.33 14.47
CA ILE A 182 7.48 17.42 13.45
C ILE A 182 6.99 16.14 14.11
#